data_ed3e5506799fb93346f2aa79b66d7a24
#
_entry.id   ed3e5506799fb93346f2aa79b66d7a24
#
_cell.length_a   1.000
_cell.length_b   1.000
_cell.length_c   1.000
_cell.angle_alpha   90.00
_cell.angle_beta   90.00
_cell.angle_gamma   90.00
#
_symmetry.space_group_name_H-M   'P 1'
#
loop_
_entity.id
_entity.type
_entity.pdbx_description
1 polymer ?
#
loop_
_entity_poly.entity_id
_entity_poly.type
_entity_poly.pdbx_seq_one_letter_code
_entity_poly.pdbx_strand_id
1 'polypeptide(L)'
;MDFLEELKSTVLCGDGAMGTELMSSGIPVDVCFEELNVSAPDVVSRIHDSYVQAGARLIETNTFGANGARLSKYGLQNRVKELNQAAIRLARQSIGRHPIYLAASVGPLGIADPQMECQNTDRADLFREQAEAILDAGADVVFLETFLDFDEIRIALDAVRKFDDKIPVICSMVSSEEGRLPSSLPIAQAFRELVRLGANVVGVNCVTGPHAMLQILRRIPAEFLISAFPNAGYPRYHNGRFLYNAAPEYFGQAAKEFVAQGASLIGGCCGVGPQHIREVAKAIAGLKPVRSKPVIQWLAEPELKAERRPAETSILELMASGQTVVVTELDPPKTLDLEKYFAAAQALIDAGSDAITLADNSLAILRVSNLAIGAILKQRYNIMPLLHISCRDKNLIGLQSELMGIAALGIRHILPLTGDPAKFGDHPGSSSVYDVNSVQLMEIISGLNKGYNFAGKNIKYPTDFVMGCTFNPNAKNLDAQIARLERKIAAGARYVMTQPVFDQILVKQMHIRTKHFGVPILTGVWPLLNGKQTEFLHHEVPGIIVPDEIRSRMAGTEGQQGRRQGIEIAKDVVRAVLEYFPGIYLITPFLAYDTTAELAQFVRNLS
;
A
#
# COMPACT_ATOMS: atom_id res chain seq x y z
N MET A 1 -37.33 -18.61 3.85
CA MET A 1 -36.47 -19.00 4.99
C MET A 1 -35.49 -17.86 5.26
N ASP A 2 -35.18 -17.60 6.52
CA ASP A 2 -34.15 -16.60 6.86
C ASP A 2 -32.76 -17.18 6.55
N PHE A 3 -31.95 -16.42 5.82
CA PHE A 3 -30.62 -16.82 5.40
C PHE A 3 -29.72 -17.22 6.59
N LEU A 4 -29.75 -16.43 7.65
CA LEU A 4 -28.90 -16.66 8.81
C LEU A 4 -29.36 -17.90 9.62
N GLU A 5 -30.65 -18.13 9.71
CA GLU A 5 -31.20 -19.32 10.39
C GLU A 5 -30.91 -20.59 9.58
N GLU A 6 -30.93 -20.52 8.25
CA GLU A 6 -30.54 -21.64 7.39
C GLU A 6 -29.05 -21.97 7.52
N LEU A 7 -28.15 -20.98 7.54
CA LEU A 7 -26.73 -21.18 7.76
C LEU A 7 -26.37 -21.77 9.14
N LYS A 8 -27.21 -21.59 10.13
CA LYS A 8 -27.03 -22.20 11.44
C LYS A 8 -27.31 -23.71 11.44
N SER A 9 -28.17 -24.18 10.57
CA SER A 9 -28.68 -25.55 10.53
C SER A 9 -28.14 -26.37 9.34
N THR A 10 -27.76 -25.72 8.25
CA THR A 10 -27.39 -26.35 6.97
C THR A 10 -26.16 -25.69 6.37
N VAL A 11 -25.31 -26.47 5.74
CA VAL A 11 -24.21 -25.94 4.93
C VAL A 11 -24.73 -25.56 3.55
N LEU A 12 -24.54 -24.32 3.13
CA LEU A 12 -24.99 -23.83 1.84
C LEU A 12 -23.85 -23.82 0.80
N CYS A 13 -24.21 -24.10 -0.46
CA CYS A 13 -23.32 -23.95 -1.60
C CYS A 13 -23.51 -22.54 -2.19
N GLY A 14 -22.43 -21.74 -2.26
CA GLY A 14 -22.38 -20.53 -3.07
C GLY A 14 -22.06 -20.84 -4.52
N ASP A 15 -22.05 -19.82 -5.36
CA ASP A 15 -21.62 -19.93 -6.74
C ASP A 15 -20.09 -19.84 -6.90
N GLY A 16 -19.63 -19.60 -8.12
CA GLY A 16 -18.22 -19.49 -8.49
C GLY A 16 -17.91 -18.18 -9.20
N ALA A 17 -16.78 -18.16 -9.90
CA ALA A 17 -16.24 -16.95 -10.51
C ALA A 17 -17.11 -16.38 -11.64
N MET A 18 -17.49 -15.12 -11.57
CA MET A 18 -18.09 -14.38 -12.69
C MET A 18 -17.02 -13.97 -13.71
N GLY A 19 -15.95 -13.30 -13.27
CA GLY A 19 -14.96 -12.72 -14.18
C GLY A 19 -14.23 -13.76 -15.06
N THR A 20 -13.82 -14.92 -14.50
CA THR A 20 -13.16 -15.97 -15.29
C THR A 20 -14.12 -16.68 -16.24
N GLU A 21 -15.39 -16.79 -15.92
CA GLU A 21 -16.42 -17.32 -16.83
C GLU A 21 -16.72 -16.35 -17.98
N LEU A 22 -16.75 -15.04 -17.73
CA LEU A 22 -16.85 -14.02 -18.77
C LEU A 22 -15.66 -14.11 -19.74
N MET A 23 -14.42 -14.20 -19.22
CA MET A 23 -13.22 -14.39 -20.04
C MET A 23 -13.27 -15.71 -20.84
N SER A 24 -13.77 -16.78 -20.25
CA SER A 24 -13.95 -18.08 -20.92
C SER A 24 -15.03 -18.02 -22.03
N SER A 25 -15.99 -17.12 -21.88
CA SER A 25 -17.00 -16.81 -22.88
C SER A 25 -16.50 -15.90 -24.03
N GLY A 26 -15.21 -15.52 -24.01
CA GLY A 26 -14.58 -14.72 -25.06
C GLY A 26 -14.55 -13.21 -24.78
N ILE A 27 -14.96 -12.77 -23.59
CA ILE A 27 -14.89 -11.35 -23.20
C ILE A 27 -13.43 -10.97 -22.92
N PRO A 28 -12.90 -9.86 -23.50
CA PRO A 28 -11.55 -9.37 -23.23
C PRO A 28 -11.37 -8.94 -21.76
N VAL A 29 -10.13 -8.98 -21.26
CA VAL A 29 -9.80 -8.65 -19.86
C VAL A 29 -9.77 -7.15 -19.57
N ASP A 30 -9.71 -6.31 -20.59
CA ASP A 30 -9.58 -4.85 -20.51
C ASP A 30 -10.92 -4.10 -20.59
N VAL A 31 -12.05 -4.81 -20.58
CA VAL A 31 -13.38 -4.21 -20.53
C VAL A 31 -13.93 -4.16 -19.11
N CYS A 32 -14.90 -3.28 -18.88
CA CYS A 32 -15.64 -3.22 -17.62
C CYS A 32 -16.65 -4.40 -17.58
N PHE A 33 -16.42 -5.38 -16.69
CA PHE A 33 -17.30 -6.54 -16.59
C PHE A 33 -18.69 -6.19 -16.05
N GLU A 34 -18.77 -5.17 -15.21
CA GLU A 34 -20.04 -4.71 -14.63
C GLU A 34 -20.92 -4.02 -15.67
N GLU A 35 -20.34 -3.44 -16.71
CA GLU A 35 -21.08 -2.82 -17.81
C GLU A 35 -21.81 -3.87 -18.68
N LEU A 36 -21.31 -5.12 -18.69
CA LEU A 36 -21.96 -6.24 -19.39
C LEU A 36 -23.36 -6.57 -18.86
N ASN A 37 -23.71 -6.13 -17.66
CA ASN A 37 -25.07 -6.23 -17.15
C ASN A 37 -26.09 -5.48 -18.04
N VAL A 38 -25.62 -4.54 -18.84
CA VAL A 38 -26.42 -3.72 -19.76
C VAL A 38 -26.11 -4.02 -21.20
N SER A 39 -24.84 -4.10 -21.59
CA SER A 39 -24.42 -4.28 -23.00
C SER A 39 -24.47 -5.73 -23.49
N ALA A 40 -24.31 -6.70 -22.58
CA ALA A 40 -24.33 -8.13 -22.92
C ALA A 40 -25.07 -8.97 -21.85
N PRO A 41 -26.31 -8.62 -21.49
CA PRO A 41 -27.06 -9.25 -20.38
C PRO A 41 -27.21 -10.77 -20.56
N ASP A 42 -27.36 -11.25 -21.79
CA ASP A 42 -27.50 -12.69 -22.09
C ASP A 42 -26.25 -13.49 -21.70
N VAL A 43 -25.06 -12.89 -21.77
CA VAL A 43 -23.81 -13.55 -21.35
C VAL A 43 -23.78 -13.70 -19.84
N VAL A 44 -24.09 -12.63 -19.11
CA VAL A 44 -24.16 -12.63 -17.66
C VAL A 44 -25.23 -13.60 -17.14
N SER A 45 -26.44 -13.56 -17.71
CA SER A 45 -27.55 -14.46 -17.35
C SER A 45 -27.18 -15.93 -17.55
N ARG A 46 -26.55 -16.30 -18.68
CA ARG A 46 -26.12 -17.71 -18.90
C ARG A 46 -25.14 -18.19 -17.84
N ILE A 47 -24.28 -17.33 -17.31
CA ILE A 47 -23.36 -17.70 -16.24
C ILE A 47 -24.14 -17.93 -14.94
N HIS A 48 -25.03 -17.03 -14.57
CA HIS A 48 -25.91 -17.23 -13.38
C HIS A 48 -26.74 -18.52 -13.52
N ASP A 49 -27.38 -18.75 -14.66
CA ASP A 49 -28.17 -19.97 -14.93
C ASP A 49 -27.34 -21.24 -14.76
N SER A 50 -26.08 -21.22 -15.21
CA SER A 50 -25.17 -22.36 -15.09
C SER A 50 -24.83 -22.69 -13.62
N TYR A 51 -24.70 -21.70 -12.75
CA TYR A 51 -24.49 -21.89 -11.33
C TYR A 51 -25.75 -22.34 -10.60
N VAL A 52 -26.93 -21.81 -10.98
CA VAL A 52 -28.23 -22.31 -10.49
C VAL A 52 -28.37 -23.79 -10.81
N GLN A 53 -28.07 -24.19 -12.06
CA GLN A 53 -28.13 -25.60 -12.51
C GLN A 53 -27.05 -26.47 -11.85
N ALA A 54 -25.93 -25.89 -11.44
CA ALA A 54 -24.88 -26.60 -10.69
C ALA A 54 -25.26 -26.88 -9.23
N GLY A 55 -26.31 -26.24 -8.72
CA GLY A 55 -26.81 -26.46 -7.36
C GLY A 55 -26.41 -25.40 -6.35
N ALA A 56 -25.99 -24.22 -6.81
CA ALA A 56 -25.76 -23.07 -5.94
C ALA A 56 -27.04 -22.66 -5.20
N ARG A 57 -26.92 -22.31 -3.93
CA ARG A 57 -27.99 -21.83 -3.04
C ARG A 57 -27.82 -20.35 -2.71
N LEU A 58 -26.69 -19.75 -3.10
CA LEU A 58 -26.42 -18.34 -3.08
C LEU A 58 -25.78 -17.97 -4.42
N ILE A 59 -26.30 -16.94 -5.08
CA ILE A 59 -25.81 -16.39 -6.34
C ILE A 59 -25.30 -14.97 -6.09
N GLU A 60 -24.08 -14.70 -6.46
CA GLU A 60 -23.47 -13.37 -6.41
C GLU A 60 -23.76 -12.57 -7.67
N THR A 61 -24.03 -11.29 -7.54
CA THR A 61 -24.23 -10.40 -8.68
C THR A 61 -22.94 -10.01 -9.35
N ASN A 62 -22.98 -9.64 -10.62
CA ASN A 62 -21.83 -9.06 -11.35
C ASN A 62 -21.67 -7.56 -11.01
N THR A 63 -21.33 -7.25 -9.74
CA THR A 63 -21.24 -5.90 -9.20
C THR A 63 -19.97 -5.64 -8.39
N PHE A 64 -19.02 -6.55 -8.39
CA PHE A 64 -17.76 -6.47 -7.62
C PHE A 64 -17.04 -5.12 -7.74
N GLY A 65 -16.93 -4.58 -8.96
CA GLY A 65 -16.30 -3.29 -9.25
C GLY A 65 -17.30 -2.18 -9.60
N ALA A 66 -18.60 -2.35 -9.35
CA ALA A 66 -19.64 -1.39 -9.74
C ALA A 66 -19.73 -0.17 -8.79
N ASN A 67 -18.58 0.34 -8.30
CA ASN A 67 -18.45 1.58 -7.53
C ASN A 67 -17.83 2.70 -8.37
N GLY A 68 -18.06 3.95 -7.97
CA GLY A 68 -17.62 5.12 -8.71
C GLY A 68 -16.11 5.15 -8.99
N ALA A 69 -15.28 4.67 -8.04
CA ALA A 69 -13.82 4.68 -8.20
C ALA A 69 -13.34 3.69 -9.28
N ARG A 70 -13.86 2.45 -9.31
CA ARG A 70 -13.48 1.46 -10.34
C ARG A 70 -14.06 1.81 -11.70
N LEU A 71 -15.31 2.24 -11.73
CA LEU A 71 -16.01 2.62 -12.96
C LEU A 71 -15.39 3.86 -13.62
N SER A 72 -14.75 4.76 -12.87
CA SER A 72 -14.08 5.95 -13.42
C SER A 72 -12.95 5.60 -14.40
N LYS A 73 -12.30 4.43 -14.24
CA LYS A 73 -11.27 3.93 -15.17
C LYS A 73 -11.79 3.72 -16.58
N TYR A 74 -13.11 3.53 -16.71
CA TYR A 74 -13.82 3.32 -17.97
C TYR A 74 -14.71 4.51 -18.36
N GLY A 75 -14.68 5.62 -17.60
CA GLY A 75 -15.57 6.77 -17.81
C GLY A 75 -17.04 6.52 -17.42
N LEU A 76 -17.29 5.51 -16.59
CA LEU A 76 -18.64 5.03 -16.22
C LEU A 76 -19.05 5.40 -14.79
N GLN A 77 -18.31 6.27 -14.11
CA GLN A 77 -18.55 6.63 -12.69
C GLN A 77 -19.96 7.13 -12.38
N ASN A 78 -20.66 7.70 -13.36
CA ASN A 78 -22.04 8.20 -13.19
C ASN A 78 -23.11 7.13 -13.41
N ARG A 79 -22.73 5.87 -13.67
CA ARG A 79 -23.65 4.75 -13.94
C ARG A 79 -23.72 3.73 -12.79
N VAL A 80 -23.23 4.08 -11.59
CA VAL A 80 -23.20 3.17 -10.43
C VAL A 80 -24.58 2.58 -10.17
N LYS A 81 -25.61 3.41 -10.03
CA LYS A 81 -26.99 2.96 -9.77
C LYS A 81 -27.53 2.05 -10.88
N GLU A 82 -27.37 2.46 -12.13
CA GLU A 82 -27.85 1.71 -13.31
C GLU A 82 -27.26 0.29 -13.35
N LEU A 83 -25.91 0.18 -13.25
CA LEU A 83 -25.20 -1.08 -13.41
C LEU A 83 -25.47 -2.05 -12.25
N ASN A 84 -25.51 -1.56 -11.00
CA ASN A 84 -25.86 -2.38 -9.85
C ASN A 84 -27.31 -2.89 -9.93
N GLN A 85 -28.27 -2.03 -10.26
CA GLN A 85 -29.66 -2.43 -10.39
C GLN A 85 -29.90 -3.40 -11.55
N ALA A 86 -29.18 -3.23 -12.68
CA ALA A 86 -29.24 -4.17 -13.81
C ALA A 86 -28.75 -5.56 -13.38
N ALA A 87 -27.61 -5.64 -12.69
CA ALA A 87 -27.06 -6.90 -12.18
C ALA A 87 -28.02 -7.63 -11.24
N ILE A 88 -28.62 -6.92 -10.27
CA ILE A 88 -29.62 -7.50 -9.36
C ILE A 88 -30.79 -8.07 -10.12
N ARG A 89 -31.32 -7.34 -11.12
CA ARG A 89 -32.45 -7.85 -11.94
C ARG A 89 -32.07 -9.11 -12.72
N LEU A 90 -30.89 -9.15 -13.37
CA LEU A 90 -30.45 -10.32 -14.12
C LEU A 90 -30.29 -11.56 -13.25
N ALA A 91 -29.58 -11.42 -12.13
CA ALA A 91 -29.40 -12.54 -11.20
C ALA A 91 -30.73 -13.00 -10.60
N ARG A 92 -31.65 -12.09 -10.26
CA ARG A 92 -33.00 -12.42 -9.77
C ARG A 92 -33.83 -13.16 -10.83
N GLN A 93 -33.70 -12.81 -12.11
CA GLN A 93 -34.35 -13.54 -13.23
C GLN A 93 -33.81 -14.96 -13.36
N SER A 94 -32.50 -15.16 -13.30
CA SER A 94 -31.87 -16.48 -13.33
C SER A 94 -32.25 -17.35 -12.11
N ILE A 95 -32.37 -16.78 -10.94
CA ILE A 95 -32.86 -17.47 -9.74
C ILE A 95 -34.33 -17.90 -9.89
N GLY A 96 -35.15 -17.06 -10.49
CA GLY A 96 -36.56 -17.36 -10.70
C GLY A 96 -37.33 -17.71 -9.41
N ARG A 97 -37.93 -18.92 -9.36
CA ARG A 97 -38.64 -19.42 -8.18
C ARG A 97 -37.85 -20.39 -7.32
N HIS A 98 -36.55 -20.58 -7.63
CA HIS A 98 -35.69 -21.46 -6.82
C HIS A 98 -35.45 -20.86 -5.44
N PRO A 99 -35.33 -21.67 -4.38
CA PRO A 99 -35.02 -21.20 -3.04
C PRO A 99 -33.54 -20.87 -2.91
N ILE A 100 -33.11 -19.81 -3.61
CA ILE A 100 -31.70 -19.35 -3.73
C ILE A 100 -31.64 -17.90 -3.26
N TYR A 101 -30.65 -17.58 -2.45
CA TYR A 101 -30.38 -16.23 -1.98
C TYR A 101 -29.60 -15.43 -3.02
N LEU A 102 -29.94 -14.16 -3.19
CA LEU A 102 -29.24 -13.22 -4.05
C LEU A 102 -28.29 -12.36 -3.22
N ALA A 103 -27.00 -12.56 -3.39
CA ALA A 103 -25.96 -11.78 -2.74
C ALA A 103 -25.43 -10.68 -3.66
N ALA A 104 -25.50 -9.44 -3.21
CA ALA A 104 -24.85 -8.34 -3.92
C ALA A 104 -23.36 -8.31 -3.60
N SER A 105 -22.53 -8.59 -4.61
CA SER A 105 -21.07 -8.55 -4.51
C SER A 105 -20.57 -7.11 -4.47
N VAL A 106 -19.72 -6.79 -3.48
CA VAL A 106 -19.07 -5.49 -3.30
C VAL A 106 -17.61 -5.72 -3.02
N GLY A 107 -16.74 -5.28 -3.95
CA GLY A 107 -15.29 -5.36 -3.80
C GLY A 107 -14.67 -4.06 -3.27
N PRO A 108 -13.35 -4.08 -2.98
CA PRO A 108 -12.62 -2.88 -2.60
C PRO A 108 -12.60 -1.84 -3.72
N LEU A 109 -12.45 -0.58 -3.37
CA LEU A 109 -12.49 0.55 -4.33
C LEU A 109 -11.36 0.50 -5.37
N GLY A 110 -10.28 -0.22 -5.08
CA GLY A 110 -9.15 -0.36 -6.02
C GLY A 110 -8.42 0.95 -6.26
N ILE A 111 -8.44 1.85 -5.28
CA ILE A 111 -7.73 3.13 -5.31
C ILE A 111 -6.26 2.83 -5.00
N ALA A 112 -5.49 2.57 -6.04
CA ALA A 112 -4.04 2.44 -5.96
C ALA A 112 -3.32 3.70 -6.48
N ASP A 113 -4.06 4.69 -7.02
CA ASP A 113 -3.46 5.89 -7.59
C ASP A 113 -3.08 6.90 -6.49
N PRO A 114 -1.78 7.23 -6.35
CA PRO A 114 -1.32 8.25 -5.41
C PRO A 114 -1.89 9.65 -5.66
N GLN A 115 -2.38 9.91 -6.87
CA GLN A 115 -3.01 11.19 -7.24
C GLN A 115 -4.50 11.26 -6.86
N MET A 116 -5.14 10.12 -6.66
CA MET A 116 -6.49 10.03 -6.09
C MET A 116 -6.39 9.79 -4.58
N GLU A 117 -5.91 10.77 -3.83
CA GLU A 117 -6.04 10.80 -2.36
C GLU A 117 -7.52 11.04 -2.00
N CYS A 118 -8.33 9.99 -2.11
CA CYS A 118 -9.65 10.01 -1.50
C CYS A 118 -9.47 10.09 0.03
N GLN A 119 -9.99 11.15 0.63
CA GLN A 119 -10.15 11.23 2.08
C GLN A 119 -11.06 10.08 2.55
N ASN A 120 -10.98 9.68 3.82
CA ASN A 120 -11.88 8.63 4.34
C ASN A 120 -13.37 8.96 4.14
N THR A 121 -13.73 10.24 4.09
CA THR A 121 -15.07 10.74 3.77
C THR A 121 -15.47 10.36 2.34
N ASP A 122 -14.56 10.51 1.38
CA ASP A 122 -14.82 10.17 -0.03
C ASP A 122 -14.98 8.65 -0.23
N ARG A 123 -14.22 7.83 0.51
CA ARG A 123 -14.36 6.36 0.48
C ARG A 123 -15.72 5.92 1.01
N ALA A 124 -16.17 6.51 2.11
CA ALA A 124 -17.48 6.21 2.69
C ALA A 124 -18.63 6.58 1.73
N ASP A 125 -18.51 7.69 1.01
CA ASP A 125 -19.51 8.12 0.03
C ASP A 125 -19.58 7.18 -1.18
N LEU A 126 -18.45 6.69 -1.68
CA LEU A 126 -18.39 5.73 -2.78
C LEU A 126 -19.04 4.38 -2.40
N PHE A 127 -18.78 3.87 -1.20
CA PHE A 127 -19.46 2.67 -0.71
C PHE A 127 -20.95 2.90 -0.43
N ARG A 128 -21.30 4.09 0.07
CA ARG A 128 -22.70 4.46 0.31
C ARG A 128 -23.51 4.48 -0.99
N GLU A 129 -22.98 5.08 -2.06
CA GLU A 129 -23.65 5.12 -3.36
C GLU A 129 -23.92 3.71 -3.91
N GLN A 130 -22.94 2.80 -3.82
CA GLN A 130 -23.12 1.41 -4.25
C GLN A 130 -24.10 0.66 -3.34
N ALA A 131 -23.98 0.81 -2.00
CA ALA A 131 -24.86 0.19 -1.03
C ALA A 131 -26.33 0.59 -1.25
N GLU A 132 -26.60 1.88 -1.43
CA GLU A 132 -27.94 2.38 -1.75
C GLU A 132 -28.50 1.73 -3.02
N ALA A 133 -27.71 1.67 -4.08
CA ALA A 133 -28.13 1.12 -5.37
C ALA A 133 -28.51 -0.36 -5.29
N ILE A 134 -27.76 -1.17 -4.53
CA ILE A 134 -28.02 -2.61 -4.37
C ILE A 134 -29.20 -2.91 -3.43
N LEU A 135 -29.34 -2.12 -2.36
CA LEU A 135 -30.42 -2.29 -1.39
C LEU A 135 -31.76 -1.87 -1.98
N ASP A 136 -31.82 -0.74 -2.69
CA ASP A 136 -32.99 -0.29 -3.45
C ASP A 136 -33.46 -1.32 -4.47
N ALA A 137 -32.54 -2.09 -5.05
CA ALA A 137 -32.84 -3.12 -6.05
C ALA A 137 -33.31 -4.46 -5.45
N GLY A 138 -33.20 -4.65 -4.15
CA GLY A 138 -33.74 -5.80 -3.41
C GLY A 138 -32.79 -7.01 -3.37
N ALA A 139 -31.53 -6.83 -3.00
CA ALA A 139 -30.63 -7.92 -2.62
C ALA A 139 -31.10 -8.59 -1.33
N ASP A 140 -30.88 -9.91 -1.19
CA ASP A 140 -31.18 -10.65 0.04
C ASP A 140 -30.02 -10.60 1.03
N VAL A 141 -28.77 -10.46 0.52
CA VAL A 141 -27.52 -10.47 1.26
C VAL A 141 -26.56 -9.46 0.62
N VAL A 142 -25.74 -8.79 1.40
CA VAL A 142 -24.58 -8.04 0.89
C VAL A 142 -23.31 -8.84 1.14
N PHE A 143 -22.48 -9.04 0.09
CA PHE A 143 -21.23 -9.76 0.18
C PHE A 143 -20.06 -8.81 -0.07
N LEU A 144 -19.45 -8.32 1.02
CA LEU A 144 -18.21 -7.56 0.99
C LEU A 144 -17.07 -8.56 0.84
N GLU A 145 -16.45 -8.61 -0.35
CA GLU A 145 -15.50 -9.67 -0.71
C GLU A 145 -14.14 -9.16 -1.19
N THR A 146 -13.11 -9.98 -1.02
CA THR A 146 -11.74 -9.76 -1.54
C THR A 146 -11.06 -8.51 -0.95
N PHE A 147 -11.40 -8.13 0.27
CA PHE A 147 -10.74 -7.02 0.94
C PHE A 147 -9.38 -7.44 1.51
N LEU A 148 -8.37 -6.61 1.26
CA LEU A 148 -7.01 -6.74 1.78
C LEU A 148 -6.78 -5.83 3.00
N ASP A 149 -7.46 -4.70 3.03
CA ASP A 149 -7.37 -3.68 4.08
C ASP A 149 -8.54 -3.78 5.05
N PHE A 150 -8.22 -3.87 6.35
CA PHE A 150 -9.22 -3.96 7.41
C PHE A 150 -10.02 -2.65 7.57
N ASP A 151 -9.38 -1.50 7.42
CA ASP A 151 -10.08 -0.22 7.52
C ASP A 151 -11.02 0.01 6.34
N GLU A 152 -10.66 -0.45 5.14
CA GLU A 152 -11.53 -0.33 3.97
C GLU A 152 -12.80 -1.19 4.11
N ILE A 153 -12.68 -2.47 4.53
CA ILE A 153 -13.87 -3.31 4.75
C ILE A 153 -14.76 -2.78 5.88
N ARG A 154 -14.15 -2.18 6.91
CA ARG A 154 -14.89 -1.53 8.01
C ARG A 154 -15.70 -0.35 7.51
N ILE A 155 -15.16 0.50 6.64
CA ILE A 155 -15.88 1.62 6.01
C ILE A 155 -17.03 1.10 5.13
N ALA A 156 -16.79 0.04 4.35
CA ALA A 156 -17.81 -0.58 3.52
C ALA A 156 -18.97 -1.16 4.36
N LEU A 157 -18.66 -1.87 5.45
CA LEU A 157 -19.65 -2.41 6.38
C LEU A 157 -20.48 -1.30 7.04
N ASP A 158 -19.84 -0.23 7.51
CA ASP A 158 -20.51 0.93 8.11
C ASP A 158 -21.45 1.61 7.10
N ALA A 159 -21.04 1.71 5.84
CA ALA A 159 -21.88 2.27 4.77
C ALA A 159 -23.16 1.44 4.57
N VAL A 160 -23.07 0.11 4.52
CA VAL A 160 -24.25 -0.77 4.43
C VAL A 160 -25.13 -0.64 5.65
N ARG A 161 -24.56 -0.69 6.86
CA ARG A 161 -25.31 -0.65 8.14
C ARG A 161 -26.05 0.67 8.39
N LYS A 162 -25.58 1.75 7.82
CA LYS A 162 -26.29 3.06 7.85
C LYS A 162 -27.57 3.08 7.01
N PHE A 163 -27.66 2.25 5.98
CA PHE A 163 -28.87 2.12 5.16
C PHE A 163 -29.82 1.05 5.68
N ASP A 164 -29.28 -0.12 6.04
CA ASP A 164 -30.06 -1.25 6.53
C ASP A 164 -29.28 -1.97 7.64
N ASP A 165 -29.80 -1.89 8.86
CA ASP A 165 -29.19 -2.52 10.03
C ASP A 165 -29.53 -4.02 10.14
N LYS A 166 -30.46 -4.53 9.32
CA LYS A 166 -31.01 -5.90 9.37
C LYS A 166 -30.54 -6.81 8.25
N ILE A 167 -30.24 -6.25 7.07
CA ILE A 167 -29.79 -7.07 5.93
C ILE A 167 -28.59 -7.94 6.33
N PRO A 168 -28.57 -9.24 6.01
CA PRO A 168 -27.41 -10.08 6.21
C PRO A 168 -26.18 -9.54 5.46
N VAL A 169 -25.05 -9.39 6.15
CA VAL A 169 -23.77 -8.97 5.54
C VAL A 169 -22.72 -10.04 5.78
N ILE A 170 -22.12 -10.50 4.68
CA ILE A 170 -20.93 -11.34 4.66
C ILE A 170 -19.72 -10.43 4.50
N CYS A 171 -18.72 -10.53 5.40
CA CYS A 171 -17.47 -9.81 5.32
C CYS A 171 -16.33 -10.79 5.05
N SER A 172 -15.77 -10.78 3.84
CA SER A 172 -14.74 -11.72 3.41
C SER A 172 -13.44 -10.99 3.08
N MET A 173 -12.34 -11.52 3.60
CA MET A 173 -11.01 -10.93 3.46
C MET A 173 -10.02 -11.91 2.84
N VAL A 174 -9.01 -11.37 2.17
CA VAL A 174 -7.85 -12.14 1.71
C VAL A 174 -6.83 -12.26 2.85
N SER A 175 -6.33 -13.44 3.11
CA SER A 175 -5.26 -13.65 4.10
C SER A 175 -4.17 -14.59 3.59
N SER A 176 -3.01 -14.58 4.25
CA SER A 176 -1.98 -15.58 4.04
C SER A 176 -2.42 -16.94 4.59
N GLU A 177 -1.73 -18.02 4.20
CA GLU A 177 -1.97 -19.39 4.72
C GLU A 177 -1.80 -19.48 6.23
N GLU A 178 -1.00 -18.57 6.80
CA GLU A 178 -0.81 -18.44 8.23
C GLU A 178 -2.00 -17.73 8.93
N GLY A 179 -3.00 -17.28 8.19
CA GLY A 179 -4.18 -16.59 8.73
C GLY A 179 -3.90 -15.16 9.19
N ARG A 180 -3.06 -14.43 8.44
CA ARG A 180 -2.77 -13.00 8.68
C ARG A 180 -3.17 -12.16 7.50
N LEU A 181 -3.67 -10.97 7.77
CA LEU A 181 -3.88 -9.91 6.79
C LEU A 181 -2.55 -9.28 6.38
N PRO A 182 -2.48 -8.54 5.26
CA PRO A 182 -1.27 -7.80 4.88
C PRO A 182 -0.73 -6.86 5.97
N SER A 183 -1.61 -6.28 6.79
CA SER A 183 -1.26 -5.49 7.97
C SER A 183 -0.68 -6.30 9.15
N SER A 184 -0.45 -7.61 8.97
CA SER A 184 -0.04 -8.57 10.00
C SER A 184 -1.10 -8.85 11.08
N LEU A 185 -2.29 -8.27 10.99
CA LEU A 185 -3.40 -8.53 11.91
C LEU A 185 -3.86 -10.00 11.75
N PRO A 186 -3.98 -10.79 12.84
CA PRO A 186 -4.57 -12.13 12.76
C PRO A 186 -6.01 -12.07 12.28
N ILE A 187 -6.37 -12.91 11.29
CA ILE A 187 -7.71 -12.88 10.68
C ILE A 187 -8.82 -13.16 11.69
N ALA A 188 -8.59 -14.03 12.67
CA ALA A 188 -9.54 -14.29 13.74
C ALA A 188 -9.83 -13.05 14.62
N GLN A 189 -8.84 -12.16 14.80
CA GLN A 189 -9.03 -10.90 15.50
C GLN A 189 -9.82 -9.90 14.63
N ALA A 190 -9.50 -9.81 13.34
CA ALA A 190 -10.27 -9.00 12.39
C ALA A 190 -11.75 -9.44 12.36
N PHE A 191 -12.01 -10.75 12.36
CA PHE A 191 -13.36 -11.29 12.34
C PHE A 191 -14.16 -10.98 13.62
N ARG A 192 -13.53 -11.04 14.80
CA ARG A 192 -14.21 -10.61 16.05
C ARG A 192 -14.64 -9.16 15.97
N GLU A 193 -13.79 -8.31 15.44
CA GLU A 193 -14.10 -6.90 15.31
C GLU A 193 -15.18 -6.64 14.25
N LEU A 194 -15.13 -7.30 13.09
CA LEU A 194 -16.18 -7.18 12.06
C LEU A 194 -17.54 -7.64 12.59
N VAL A 195 -17.59 -8.74 13.33
CA VAL A 195 -18.84 -9.22 13.96
C VAL A 195 -19.35 -8.19 14.99
N ARG A 196 -18.46 -7.61 15.80
CA ARG A 196 -18.81 -6.54 16.75
C ARG A 196 -19.39 -5.31 16.04
N LEU A 197 -18.92 -5.02 14.83
CA LEU A 197 -19.38 -3.92 13.98
C LEU A 197 -20.63 -4.25 13.16
N GLY A 198 -21.15 -5.48 13.29
CA GLY A 198 -22.41 -5.86 12.67
C GLY A 198 -22.32 -6.81 11.48
N ALA A 199 -21.15 -7.39 11.15
CA ALA A 199 -21.08 -8.48 10.18
C ALA A 199 -21.80 -9.72 10.73
N ASN A 200 -22.59 -10.38 9.89
CA ASN A 200 -23.33 -11.59 10.28
C ASN A 200 -22.56 -12.86 9.95
N VAL A 201 -21.82 -12.85 8.85
CA VAL A 201 -20.95 -13.93 8.38
C VAL A 201 -19.58 -13.34 8.11
N VAL A 202 -18.53 -14.03 8.50
CA VAL A 202 -17.15 -13.66 8.17
C VAL A 202 -16.51 -14.75 7.34
N GLY A 203 -15.57 -14.40 6.48
CA GLY A 203 -15.04 -15.38 5.57
C GLY A 203 -13.70 -15.05 4.94
N VAL A 204 -13.23 -16.00 4.15
CA VAL A 204 -12.02 -15.89 3.37
C VAL A 204 -12.34 -16.21 1.91
N ASN A 205 -11.87 -15.37 1.01
CA ASN A 205 -12.00 -15.62 -0.42
C ASN A 205 -10.74 -15.20 -1.19
N CYS A 206 -10.69 -15.60 -2.46
CA CYS A 206 -9.62 -15.27 -3.39
C CYS A 206 -8.19 -15.63 -2.88
N VAL A 207 -8.07 -16.72 -2.11
CA VAL A 207 -6.79 -17.35 -1.76
C VAL A 207 -6.44 -18.41 -2.80
N THR A 208 -5.15 -18.79 -2.86
CA THR A 208 -4.56 -19.58 -3.95
C THR A 208 -5.28 -20.89 -4.31
N GLY A 209 -5.90 -21.55 -3.35
CA GLY A 209 -6.66 -22.76 -3.65
C GLY A 209 -7.18 -23.46 -2.39
N PRO A 210 -7.81 -24.65 -2.55
CA PRO A 210 -8.40 -25.38 -1.45
C PRO A 210 -7.45 -25.72 -0.31
N HIS A 211 -6.17 -26.03 -0.60
CA HIS A 211 -5.18 -26.31 0.43
C HIS A 211 -4.92 -25.09 1.33
N ALA A 212 -4.65 -23.93 0.72
CA ALA A 212 -4.44 -22.68 1.46
C ALA A 212 -5.68 -22.31 2.30
N MET A 213 -6.87 -22.43 1.71
CA MET A 213 -8.13 -22.21 2.42
C MET A 213 -8.24 -23.08 3.66
N LEU A 214 -7.91 -24.38 3.56
CA LEU A 214 -7.97 -25.29 4.70
C LEU A 214 -7.00 -24.88 5.82
N GLN A 215 -5.78 -24.45 5.48
CA GLN A 215 -4.80 -23.98 6.47
C GLN A 215 -5.31 -22.75 7.23
N ILE A 216 -5.99 -21.84 6.55
CA ILE A 216 -6.58 -20.64 7.16
C ILE A 216 -7.76 -21.03 8.05
N LEU A 217 -8.68 -21.86 7.54
CA LEU A 217 -9.87 -22.28 8.30
C LEU A 217 -9.50 -22.98 9.61
N ARG A 218 -8.43 -23.78 9.66
CA ARG A 218 -7.93 -24.42 10.90
C ARG A 218 -7.58 -23.42 12.02
N ARG A 219 -7.36 -22.15 11.67
CA ARG A 219 -6.97 -21.07 12.59
C ARG A 219 -8.13 -20.18 13.01
N ILE A 220 -9.29 -20.32 12.36
CA ILE A 220 -10.48 -19.54 12.66
C ILE A 220 -11.35 -20.33 13.64
N PRO A 221 -11.78 -19.76 14.78
CA PRO A 221 -12.72 -20.40 15.68
C PRO A 221 -14.04 -20.72 14.99
N ALA A 222 -14.65 -21.88 15.32
CA ALA A 222 -15.94 -22.28 14.75
C ALA A 222 -17.15 -21.59 15.40
N GLU A 223 -16.95 -20.63 16.29
CA GLU A 223 -17.99 -19.75 16.87
C GLU A 223 -18.63 -18.82 15.84
N PHE A 224 -17.91 -18.50 14.76
CA PHE A 224 -18.41 -17.67 13.67
C PHE A 224 -19.24 -18.47 12.67
N LEU A 225 -20.16 -17.77 11.97
CA LEU A 225 -20.67 -18.23 10.68
C LEU A 225 -19.58 -17.94 9.65
N ILE A 226 -19.05 -18.98 9.00
CA ILE A 226 -17.85 -18.85 8.16
C ILE A 226 -18.19 -19.11 6.69
N SER A 227 -17.80 -18.21 5.78
CA SER A 227 -17.79 -18.42 4.34
C SER A 227 -16.37 -18.75 3.83
N ALA A 228 -16.27 -19.63 2.82
CA ALA A 228 -15.02 -20.09 2.23
C ALA A 228 -15.12 -20.17 0.70
N PHE A 229 -14.44 -19.26 -0.01
CA PHE A 229 -14.48 -19.14 -1.48
C PHE A 229 -13.05 -19.12 -2.06
N PRO A 230 -12.35 -20.27 -2.13
CA PRO A 230 -11.00 -20.37 -2.68
C PRO A 230 -10.97 -20.23 -4.19
N ASN A 231 -9.79 -19.91 -4.75
CA ASN A 231 -9.50 -20.00 -6.18
C ASN A 231 -9.31 -21.47 -6.61
N ALA A 232 -9.37 -21.74 -7.91
CA ALA A 232 -9.08 -23.04 -8.48
C ALA A 232 -7.56 -23.31 -8.61
N GLY A 233 -6.79 -22.99 -7.58
CA GLY A 233 -5.33 -23.14 -7.54
C GLY A 233 -4.60 -21.89 -8.04
N TYR A 234 -3.29 -22.04 -8.34
CA TYR A 234 -2.48 -20.95 -8.87
C TYR A 234 -2.83 -20.66 -10.34
N PRO A 235 -3.00 -19.37 -10.70
CA PRO A 235 -3.21 -19.00 -12.09
C PRO A 235 -1.95 -19.27 -12.93
N ARG A 236 -2.14 -19.76 -14.15
CA ARG A 236 -1.12 -19.79 -15.20
C ARG A 236 -1.50 -18.78 -16.27
N TYR A 237 -0.61 -17.86 -16.58
CA TYR A 237 -0.83 -16.90 -17.65
C TYR A 237 -0.44 -17.53 -18.99
N HIS A 238 -1.38 -17.60 -19.92
CA HIS A 238 -1.16 -18.15 -21.23
C HIS A 238 -2.01 -17.41 -22.27
N ASN A 239 -1.38 -16.86 -23.32
CA ASN A 239 -2.05 -16.16 -24.42
C ASN A 239 -3.04 -15.07 -23.95
N GLY A 240 -2.64 -14.22 -23.01
CA GLY A 240 -3.48 -13.13 -22.53
C GLY A 240 -4.55 -13.53 -21.51
N ARG A 241 -4.60 -14.78 -21.05
CA ARG A 241 -5.62 -15.30 -20.12
C ARG A 241 -5.00 -15.97 -18.92
N PHE A 242 -5.71 -15.92 -17.79
CA PHE A 242 -5.40 -16.70 -16.61
C PHE A 242 -6.14 -18.04 -16.67
N LEU A 243 -5.40 -19.14 -16.65
CA LEU A 243 -5.90 -20.50 -16.60
C LEU A 243 -5.71 -21.09 -15.21
N TYR A 244 -6.71 -21.81 -14.73
CA TYR A 244 -6.72 -22.48 -13.45
C TYR A 244 -6.91 -23.98 -13.67
N ASN A 245 -6.24 -24.84 -12.88
CA ASN A 245 -6.13 -26.28 -13.17
C ASN A 245 -6.61 -27.21 -12.04
N ALA A 246 -7.20 -26.68 -10.96
CA ALA A 246 -7.74 -27.57 -9.93
C ALA A 246 -8.92 -28.38 -10.49
N ALA A 247 -8.92 -29.70 -10.26
CA ALA A 247 -10.00 -30.55 -10.75
C ALA A 247 -11.29 -30.35 -9.90
N PRO A 248 -12.48 -30.42 -10.51
CA PRO A 248 -13.75 -30.31 -9.79
C PRO A 248 -13.91 -31.30 -8.63
N GLU A 249 -13.47 -32.55 -8.80
CA GLU A 249 -13.56 -33.60 -7.79
C GLU A 249 -12.68 -33.26 -6.57
N TYR A 250 -11.53 -32.65 -6.78
CA TYR A 250 -10.66 -32.16 -5.71
C TYR A 250 -11.36 -31.07 -4.88
N PHE A 251 -12.11 -30.17 -5.53
CA PHE A 251 -12.93 -29.18 -4.87
C PHE A 251 -14.03 -29.80 -3.99
N GLY A 252 -14.73 -30.80 -4.51
CA GLY A 252 -15.73 -31.54 -3.76
C GLY A 252 -15.18 -32.24 -2.50
N GLN A 253 -13.97 -32.82 -2.60
CA GLN A 253 -13.28 -33.40 -1.44
C GLN A 253 -12.90 -32.33 -0.42
N ALA A 254 -12.31 -31.24 -0.86
CA ALA A 254 -11.90 -30.14 0.00
C ALA A 254 -13.10 -29.48 0.72
N ALA A 255 -14.25 -29.38 0.06
CA ALA A 255 -15.46 -28.80 0.65
C ALA A 255 -15.90 -29.54 1.91
N LYS A 256 -15.79 -30.88 1.97
CA LYS A 256 -16.05 -31.66 3.20
C LYS A 256 -15.11 -31.29 4.33
N GLU A 257 -13.84 -31.07 3.99
CA GLU A 257 -12.84 -30.65 4.99
C GLU A 257 -13.11 -29.22 5.47
N PHE A 258 -13.58 -28.32 4.60
CA PHE A 258 -14.00 -26.98 5.01
C PHE A 258 -15.16 -27.02 6.00
N VAL A 259 -16.17 -27.87 5.75
CA VAL A 259 -17.27 -28.09 6.70
C VAL A 259 -16.74 -28.58 8.04
N ALA A 260 -15.84 -29.56 8.05
CA ALA A 260 -15.20 -30.06 9.26
C ALA A 260 -14.39 -28.97 10.01
N GLN A 261 -13.96 -27.94 9.30
CA GLN A 261 -13.30 -26.76 9.87
C GLN A 261 -14.27 -25.58 10.15
N GLY A 262 -15.58 -25.80 10.11
CA GLY A 262 -16.59 -24.84 10.56
C GLY A 262 -17.16 -23.93 9.45
N ALA A 263 -16.81 -24.14 8.18
CA ALA A 263 -17.44 -23.42 7.10
C ALA A 263 -18.91 -23.78 6.93
N SER A 264 -19.78 -22.77 6.85
CA SER A 264 -21.23 -22.90 6.68
C SER A 264 -21.70 -22.49 5.28
N LEU A 265 -20.91 -21.68 4.58
CA LEU A 265 -21.15 -21.26 3.21
C LEU A 265 -19.88 -21.53 2.40
N ILE A 266 -19.98 -22.34 1.35
CA ILE A 266 -18.85 -22.77 0.55
C ILE A 266 -19.15 -22.53 -0.92
N GLY A 267 -18.33 -21.73 -1.57
CA GLY A 267 -18.38 -21.43 -3.01
C GLY A 267 -16.99 -21.42 -3.61
N GLY A 268 -16.79 -20.63 -4.64
CA GLY A 268 -15.50 -20.49 -5.28
C GLY A 268 -15.23 -19.09 -5.80
N CYS A 269 -13.95 -18.73 -5.92
CA CYS A 269 -13.51 -17.50 -6.52
C CYS A 269 -12.81 -17.79 -7.87
N CYS A 270 -11.77 -17.07 -8.24
CA CYS A 270 -11.14 -17.14 -9.55
C CYS A 270 -10.87 -18.58 -10.05
N GLY A 271 -11.31 -18.88 -11.27
CA GLY A 271 -11.16 -20.19 -11.92
C GLY A 271 -12.14 -21.26 -11.49
N VAL A 272 -13.03 -21.00 -10.53
CA VAL A 272 -14.03 -21.96 -10.07
C VAL A 272 -15.29 -21.82 -10.91
N GLY A 273 -15.49 -22.71 -11.87
CA GLY A 273 -16.65 -22.73 -12.76
C GLY A 273 -17.77 -23.66 -12.28
N PRO A 274 -18.87 -23.77 -13.07
CA PRO A 274 -20.07 -24.55 -12.71
C PRO A 274 -19.81 -26.03 -12.39
N GLN A 275 -18.79 -26.62 -13.01
CA GLN A 275 -18.43 -28.02 -12.74
C GLN A 275 -17.90 -28.21 -11.31
N HIS A 276 -17.09 -27.26 -10.83
CA HIS A 276 -16.59 -27.27 -9.44
C HIS A 276 -17.75 -27.11 -8.46
N ILE A 277 -18.64 -26.15 -8.70
CA ILE A 277 -19.80 -25.88 -7.83
C ILE A 277 -20.72 -27.11 -7.76
N ARG A 278 -20.90 -27.83 -8.86
CA ARG A 278 -21.67 -29.09 -8.87
C ARG A 278 -21.07 -30.14 -7.95
N GLU A 279 -19.75 -30.30 -7.97
CA GLU A 279 -19.07 -31.26 -7.08
C GLU A 279 -19.09 -30.80 -5.62
N VAL A 280 -18.97 -29.48 -5.36
CA VAL A 280 -19.14 -28.91 -4.01
C VAL A 280 -20.56 -29.19 -3.51
N ALA A 281 -21.60 -28.83 -4.29
CA ALA A 281 -23.00 -29.01 -3.90
C ALA A 281 -23.33 -30.48 -3.57
N LYS A 282 -22.84 -31.43 -4.37
CA LYS A 282 -22.97 -32.86 -4.09
C LYS A 282 -22.26 -33.28 -2.80
N ALA A 283 -21.05 -32.79 -2.60
CA ALA A 283 -20.19 -33.18 -1.50
C ALA A 283 -20.70 -32.71 -0.14
N ILE A 284 -21.34 -31.54 -0.09
CA ILE A 284 -21.84 -30.95 1.17
C ILE A 284 -23.34 -31.24 1.42
N ALA A 285 -24.03 -31.91 0.49
CA ALA A 285 -25.45 -32.21 0.61
C ALA A 285 -25.77 -32.95 1.92
N GLY A 286 -26.65 -32.39 2.72
CA GLY A 286 -27.09 -32.97 4.01
C GLY A 286 -26.06 -32.80 5.16
N LEU A 287 -24.93 -32.19 4.94
CA LEU A 287 -23.98 -31.89 6.01
C LEU A 287 -24.49 -30.75 6.89
N LYS A 288 -24.15 -30.82 8.18
CA LYS A 288 -24.47 -29.79 9.16
C LYS A 288 -23.22 -28.97 9.50
N PRO A 289 -23.37 -27.69 9.79
CA PRO A 289 -22.26 -26.84 10.23
C PRO A 289 -21.62 -27.35 11.53
N VAL A 290 -20.30 -27.40 11.56
CA VAL A 290 -19.52 -27.73 12.77
C VAL A 290 -19.35 -26.47 13.61
N ARG A 291 -19.74 -26.54 14.89
CA ARG A 291 -19.73 -25.40 15.83
C ARG A 291 -18.62 -25.47 16.88
N SER A 292 -17.88 -26.55 16.90
CA SER A 292 -16.76 -26.73 17.82
C SER A 292 -15.67 -27.56 17.15
N LYS A 293 -14.46 -27.06 17.20
CA LYS A 293 -13.26 -27.73 16.68
C LYS A 293 -12.02 -27.28 17.42
N PRO A 294 -10.93 -28.05 17.39
CA PRO A 294 -9.62 -27.56 17.78
C PRO A 294 -9.20 -26.40 16.88
N VAL A 295 -8.72 -25.32 17.47
CA VAL A 295 -8.13 -24.19 16.75
C VAL A 295 -6.62 -24.33 16.86
N ILE A 296 -5.94 -24.32 15.73
CA ILE A 296 -4.48 -24.20 15.72
C ILE A 296 -4.16 -22.79 16.19
N GLN A 297 -3.81 -22.66 17.46
CA GLN A 297 -3.33 -21.39 17.97
C GLN A 297 -2.00 -21.05 17.30
N TRP A 298 -1.81 -19.78 17.03
CA TRP A 298 -0.47 -19.27 16.86
C TRP A 298 0.30 -19.61 18.15
N LEU A 299 1.15 -20.59 18.08
CA LEU A 299 2.34 -20.51 18.91
C LEU A 299 2.99 -19.23 18.43
N ALA A 300 3.00 -18.19 19.26
CA ALA A 300 3.94 -17.11 19.05
C ALA A 300 5.25 -17.81 18.77
N GLU A 301 5.73 -17.75 17.51
CA GLU A 301 7.06 -18.28 17.24
C GLU A 301 7.92 -17.62 18.32
N PRO A 302 8.73 -18.41 19.07
CA PRO A 302 9.55 -17.84 20.12
C PRO A 302 10.22 -16.63 19.48
N GLU A 303 10.10 -15.45 20.12
CA GLU A 303 10.85 -14.29 19.68
C GLU A 303 12.25 -14.81 19.44
N LEU A 304 12.56 -15.04 18.17
CA LEU A 304 13.91 -15.39 17.79
C LEU A 304 14.67 -14.15 18.25
N LYS A 305 15.33 -14.28 19.41
CA LYS A 305 16.32 -13.29 19.82
C LYS A 305 17.34 -13.34 18.71
N ALA A 306 17.06 -12.57 17.65
CA ALA A 306 18.05 -12.28 16.65
C ALA A 306 19.26 -11.85 17.46
N GLU A 307 20.37 -12.56 17.32
CA GLU A 307 21.65 -12.02 17.74
C GLU A 307 21.76 -10.71 16.96
N ARG A 308 21.31 -9.62 17.61
CA ARG A 308 21.41 -8.29 17.02
C ARG A 308 22.91 -8.09 16.85
N ARG A 309 23.33 -7.94 15.60
CA ARG A 309 24.64 -7.34 15.32
C ARG A 309 24.74 -6.10 16.24
N PRO A 310 25.91 -5.81 16.84
CA PRO A 310 26.08 -4.61 17.66
C PRO A 310 25.42 -3.44 16.94
N ALA A 311 24.50 -2.77 17.58
CA ALA A 311 23.72 -1.71 16.95
C ALA A 311 24.70 -0.61 16.53
N GLU A 312 24.86 -0.41 15.24
CA GLU A 312 25.58 0.77 14.73
C GLU A 312 24.84 2.01 15.21
N THR A 313 25.58 3.04 15.60
CA THR A 313 25.01 4.30 16.04
C THR A 313 24.07 4.86 14.97
N SER A 314 22.85 5.17 15.34
CA SER A 314 21.83 5.75 14.46
C SER A 314 21.90 7.28 14.52
N ILE A 315 21.47 7.96 13.43
CA ILE A 315 21.27 9.43 13.47
C ILE A 315 20.33 9.85 14.61
N LEU A 316 19.37 9.00 15.00
CA LEU A 316 18.46 9.26 16.13
C LEU A 316 19.20 9.23 17.47
N GLU A 317 20.15 8.31 17.65
CA GLU A 317 20.96 8.20 18.86
C GLU A 317 21.92 9.38 18.97
N LEU A 318 22.51 9.82 17.86
CA LEU A 318 23.35 11.03 17.82
C LEU A 318 22.53 12.27 18.23
N MET A 319 21.32 12.45 17.68
CA MET A 319 20.45 13.56 18.07
C MET A 319 19.99 13.46 19.52
N ALA A 320 19.69 12.26 20.02
CA ALA A 320 19.29 12.04 21.41
C ALA A 320 20.42 12.30 22.41
N SER A 321 21.68 12.14 21.99
CA SER A 321 22.87 12.51 22.82
C SER A 321 23.14 14.02 22.83
N GLY A 322 22.34 14.81 22.12
CA GLY A 322 22.53 16.27 22.01
C GLY A 322 23.50 16.69 20.91
N GLN A 323 23.96 15.75 20.07
CA GLN A 323 24.82 16.07 18.94
C GLN A 323 24.00 16.65 17.78
N THR A 324 24.47 17.75 17.20
CA THR A 324 23.93 18.25 15.93
C THR A 324 24.25 17.29 14.80
N VAL A 325 23.23 16.71 14.17
CA VAL A 325 23.40 15.75 13.07
C VAL A 325 23.49 16.49 11.73
N VAL A 326 24.51 16.15 10.95
CA VAL A 326 24.71 16.65 9.58
C VAL A 326 24.53 15.52 8.59
N VAL A 327 23.45 15.57 7.81
CA VAL A 327 23.20 14.68 6.68
C VAL A 327 23.52 15.44 5.40
N THR A 328 24.38 14.89 4.54
CA THR A 328 24.67 15.51 3.24
C THR A 328 24.12 14.68 2.09
N GLU A 329 23.51 15.34 1.11
CA GLU A 329 23.08 14.68 -0.12
C GLU A 329 24.23 14.58 -1.11
N LEU A 330 24.42 13.39 -1.65
CA LEU A 330 25.31 13.17 -2.78
C LEU A 330 24.66 12.15 -3.73
N ASP A 331 23.97 12.65 -4.72
CA ASP A 331 23.25 11.82 -5.71
C ASP A 331 24.19 10.81 -6.39
N PRO A 332 23.79 9.53 -6.53
CA PRO A 332 24.55 8.55 -7.29
C PRO A 332 24.88 9.05 -8.70
N PRO A 333 26.06 8.73 -9.26
CA PRO A 333 26.50 9.24 -10.56
C PRO A 333 25.68 8.63 -11.70
N LYS A 334 25.64 9.37 -12.83
CA LYS A 334 24.97 8.92 -14.07
C LYS A 334 25.84 8.00 -14.92
N THR A 335 27.08 7.79 -14.54
CA THR A 335 28.07 6.98 -15.26
C THR A 335 28.83 6.06 -14.31
N LEU A 336 29.52 5.07 -14.84
CA LEU A 336 30.35 4.16 -14.06
C LEU A 336 31.75 4.73 -13.72
N ASP A 337 32.02 6.00 -14.05
CA ASP A 337 33.20 6.71 -13.53
C ASP A 337 32.94 7.15 -12.09
N LEU A 338 33.34 6.31 -11.14
CA LEU A 338 33.07 6.48 -9.72
C LEU A 338 34.17 7.22 -8.94
N GLU A 339 35.33 7.49 -9.53
CA GLU A 339 36.45 8.08 -8.80
C GLU A 339 36.12 9.47 -8.25
N LYS A 340 35.58 10.34 -9.11
CA LYS A 340 35.15 11.69 -8.70
C LYS A 340 34.05 11.67 -7.64
N TYR A 341 33.12 10.70 -7.74
CA TYR A 341 32.06 10.52 -6.79
C TYR A 341 32.59 10.16 -5.39
N PHE A 342 33.53 9.20 -5.34
CA PHE A 342 34.09 8.78 -4.05
C PHE A 342 35.04 9.82 -3.46
N ALA A 343 35.74 10.61 -4.28
CA ALA A 343 36.48 11.77 -3.81
C ALA A 343 35.57 12.83 -3.17
N ALA A 344 34.41 13.08 -3.78
CA ALA A 344 33.38 13.97 -3.21
C ALA A 344 32.83 13.42 -1.88
N ALA A 345 32.51 12.12 -1.83
CA ALA A 345 32.05 11.48 -0.60
C ALA A 345 33.07 11.61 0.53
N GLN A 346 34.37 11.35 0.25
CA GLN A 346 35.42 11.51 1.25
C GLN A 346 35.53 12.96 1.75
N ALA A 347 35.47 13.95 0.85
CA ALA A 347 35.53 15.35 1.24
C ALA A 347 34.34 15.76 2.15
N LEU A 348 33.14 15.23 1.92
CA LEU A 348 31.97 15.46 2.79
C LEU A 348 32.14 14.78 4.16
N ILE A 349 32.71 13.59 4.19
CA ILE A 349 33.02 12.86 5.44
C ILE A 349 34.06 13.64 6.26
N ASP A 350 35.15 14.06 5.64
CA ASP A 350 36.21 14.85 6.27
C ASP A 350 35.70 16.22 6.78
N ALA A 351 34.68 16.76 6.12
CA ALA A 351 33.99 17.98 6.56
C ALA A 351 33.02 17.75 7.72
N GLY A 352 32.82 16.50 8.15
CA GLY A 352 32.04 16.15 9.33
C GLY A 352 30.59 15.70 9.05
N SER A 353 30.29 15.17 7.88
CA SER A 353 28.98 14.52 7.65
C SER A 353 28.83 13.27 8.49
N ASP A 354 27.69 13.09 9.17
CA ASP A 354 27.35 11.86 9.91
C ASP A 354 26.73 10.80 9.00
N ALA A 355 26.00 11.24 7.98
CA ALA A 355 25.38 10.35 7.00
C ALA A 355 25.37 10.99 5.61
N ILE A 356 25.41 10.12 4.58
CA ILE A 356 25.23 10.53 3.18
C ILE A 356 23.90 9.97 2.68
N THR A 357 23.02 10.85 2.23
CA THR A 357 21.76 10.44 1.62
C THR A 357 21.89 10.29 0.11
N LEU A 358 21.26 9.24 -0.42
CA LEU A 358 21.41 8.75 -1.79
C LEU A 358 20.05 8.63 -2.47
N ALA A 359 19.80 9.50 -3.44
CA ALA A 359 18.52 9.49 -4.16
C ALA A 359 18.35 8.21 -5.02
N ASP A 360 17.10 7.79 -5.21
CA ASP A 360 16.69 6.68 -6.07
C ASP A 360 16.20 7.23 -7.41
N ASN A 361 17.11 7.36 -8.39
CA ASN A 361 16.84 7.88 -9.73
C ASN A 361 16.05 9.20 -9.71
N SER A 362 16.55 10.22 -9.01
CA SER A 362 15.91 11.53 -8.88
C SER A 362 15.50 12.10 -10.25
N LEU A 363 14.31 12.73 -10.33
CA LEU A 363 13.68 13.23 -11.57
C LEU A 363 13.49 12.14 -12.65
N ALA A 364 13.39 10.87 -12.27
CA ALA A 364 13.30 9.73 -13.18
C ALA A 364 14.47 9.62 -14.20
N ILE A 365 15.65 10.08 -13.80
CA ILE A 365 16.87 10.00 -14.60
C ILE A 365 17.73 8.84 -14.13
N LEU A 366 18.21 8.01 -15.07
CA LEU A 366 19.04 6.85 -14.78
C LEU A 366 20.32 7.24 -14.02
N ARG A 367 20.58 6.53 -12.93
CA ARG A 367 21.79 6.65 -12.11
C ARG A 367 22.32 5.26 -11.73
N VAL A 368 23.54 5.20 -11.24
CA VAL A 368 24.04 3.98 -10.59
C VAL A 368 23.17 3.69 -9.37
N SER A 369 22.86 2.41 -9.13
CA SER A 369 22.00 2.00 -8.00
C SER A 369 22.48 2.61 -6.68
N ASN A 370 21.57 3.31 -6.00
CA ASN A 370 21.85 3.90 -4.68
C ASN A 370 22.16 2.82 -3.63
N LEU A 371 21.57 1.62 -3.75
CA LEU A 371 21.91 0.47 -2.92
C LEU A 371 23.38 0.04 -3.10
N ALA A 372 23.86 -0.04 -4.34
CA ALA A 372 25.24 -0.41 -4.63
C ALA A 372 26.22 0.64 -4.08
N ILE A 373 25.94 1.92 -4.34
CA ILE A 373 26.75 3.02 -3.80
C ILE A 373 26.72 3.03 -2.27
N GLY A 374 25.55 2.88 -1.66
CA GLY A 374 25.41 2.85 -0.21
C GLY A 374 26.19 1.71 0.45
N ALA A 375 26.18 0.52 -0.16
CA ALA A 375 27.00 -0.60 0.30
C ALA A 375 28.51 -0.29 0.24
N ILE A 376 28.98 0.33 -0.83
CA ILE A 376 30.40 0.71 -0.98
C ILE A 376 30.77 1.80 0.04
N LEU A 377 29.92 2.83 0.22
CA LEU A 377 30.16 3.89 1.20
C LEU A 377 30.26 3.33 2.61
N LYS A 378 29.36 2.44 2.99
CA LYS A 378 29.38 1.77 4.29
C LYS A 378 30.65 0.94 4.48
N GLN A 379 31.02 0.12 3.50
CA GLN A 379 32.15 -0.81 3.63
C GLN A 379 33.50 -0.12 3.59
N ARG A 380 33.67 0.87 2.70
CA ARG A 380 34.99 1.51 2.47
C ARG A 380 35.22 2.72 3.35
N TYR A 381 34.17 3.49 3.65
CA TYR A 381 34.29 4.78 4.30
C TYR A 381 33.69 4.81 5.69
N ASN A 382 33.04 3.73 6.11
CA ASN A 382 32.38 3.59 7.41
C ASN A 382 31.40 4.75 7.72
N ILE A 383 30.74 5.28 6.69
CA ILE A 383 29.71 6.33 6.79
C ILE A 383 28.33 5.71 6.75
N MET A 384 27.37 6.28 7.45
CA MET A 384 25.97 5.86 7.40
C MET A 384 25.34 6.24 6.05
N PRO A 385 24.97 5.26 5.18
CA PRO A 385 24.15 5.57 4.02
C PRO A 385 22.69 5.67 4.42
N LEU A 386 22.01 6.70 3.91
CA LEU A 386 20.58 6.90 3.99
C LEU A 386 20.02 6.75 2.58
N LEU A 387 19.26 5.66 2.35
CA LEU A 387 18.78 5.33 1.01
C LEU A 387 17.36 5.83 0.78
N HIS A 388 17.13 6.54 -0.31
CA HIS A 388 15.78 6.80 -0.81
C HIS A 388 15.23 5.54 -1.46
N ILE A 389 13.95 5.27 -1.29
CA ILE A 389 13.24 4.13 -1.90
C ILE A 389 12.00 4.67 -2.59
N SER A 390 12.00 4.60 -3.92
CA SER A 390 10.92 5.11 -4.77
C SER A 390 9.90 4.00 -5.11
N CYS A 391 8.61 4.32 -5.03
CA CYS A 391 7.54 3.43 -5.49
C CYS A 391 7.41 3.38 -7.02
N ARG A 392 8.12 4.25 -7.77
CA ARG A 392 7.97 4.44 -9.21
C ARG A 392 8.46 3.28 -10.05
N ASP A 393 9.67 2.77 -9.77
CA ASP A 393 10.40 1.91 -10.71
C ASP A 393 10.20 0.42 -10.45
N LYS A 394 9.65 0.04 -9.31
CA LYS A 394 9.60 -1.34 -8.84
C LYS A 394 8.18 -1.73 -8.43
N ASN A 395 7.80 -2.95 -8.78
CA ASN A 395 6.57 -3.54 -8.29
C ASN A 395 6.71 -3.95 -6.81
N LEU A 396 5.59 -4.32 -6.20
CA LEU A 396 5.51 -4.70 -4.79
C LEU A 396 6.51 -5.80 -4.38
N ILE A 397 6.77 -6.77 -5.26
CA ILE A 397 7.76 -7.84 -5.00
C ILE A 397 9.17 -7.26 -5.06
N GLY A 398 9.48 -6.45 -6.07
CA GLY A 398 10.78 -5.80 -6.25
C GLY A 398 11.13 -4.87 -5.09
N LEU A 399 10.16 -4.08 -4.60
CA LEU A 399 10.35 -3.19 -3.44
C LEU A 399 10.70 -3.99 -2.17
N GLN A 400 9.98 -5.08 -1.89
CA GLN A 400 10.29 -5.91 -0.72
C GLN A 400 11.62 -6.65 -0.85
N SER A 401 11.95 -7.15 -2.05
CA SER A 401 13.23 -7.81 -2.31
C SER A 401 14.40 -6.85 -2.09
N GLU A 402 14.28 -5.60 -2.55
CA GLU A 402 15.30 -4.57 -2.34
C GLU A 402 15.43 -4.21 -0.85
N LEU A 403 14.33 -4.02 -0.14
CA LEU A 403 14.35 -3.77 1.31
C LEU A 403 15.05 -4.91 2.06
N MET A 404 14.76 -6.17 1.72
CA MET A 404 15.48 -7.31 2.31
C MET A 404 16.97 -7.30 1.96
N GLY A 405 17.34 -6.90 0.74
CA GLY A 405 18.72 -6.71 0.31
C GLY A 405 19.43 -5.61 1.11
N ILE A 406 18.77 -4.47 1.31
CA ILE A 406 19.26 -3.34 2.14
C ILE A 406 19.53 -3.82 3.58
N ALA A 407 18.58 -4.56 4.16
CA ALA A 407 18.73 -5.12 5.51
C ALA A 407 19.88 -6.14 5.59
N ALA A 408 20.03 -7.01 4.57
CA ALA A 408 21.12 -7.98 4.50
C ALA A 408 22.52 -7.31 4.44
N LEU A 409 22.62 -6.13 3.82
CA LEU A 409 23.83 -5.30 3.80
C LEU A 409 24.04 -4.51 5.10
N GLY A 410 23.12 -4.60 6.05
CA GLY A 410 23.16 -3.89 7.33
C GLY A 410 22.93 -2.40 7.19
N ILE A 411 22.33 -1.92 6.13
CA ILE A 411 21.92 -0.52 5.96
C ILE A 411 20.57 -0.33 6.64
N ARG A 412 20.48 0.66 7.54
CA ARG A 412 19.32 0.85 8.41
C ARG A 412 18.49 2.09 8.06
N HIS A 413 19.13 3.15 7.56
CA HIS A 413 18.46 4.43 7.33
C HIS A 413 17.86 4.47 5.93
N ILE A 414 16.54 4.69 5.85
CA ILE A 414 15.79 4.72 4.59
C ILE A 414 14.79 5.86 4.57
N LEU A 415 14.52 6.38 3.37
CA LEU A 415 13.56 7.43 3.12
C LEU A 415 12.57 6.98 2.02
N PRO A 416 11.41 6.43 2.38
CA PRO A 416 10.38 6.04 1.43
C PRO A 416 9.76 7.24 0.72
N LEU A 417 9.67 7.16 -0.61
CA LEU A 417 9.18 8.21 -1.49
C LEU A 417 8.14 7.64 -2.47
N THR A 418 7.22 8.47 -2.93
CA THR A 418 6.39 8.12 -4.08
C THR A 418 7.21 8.10 -5.36
N GLY A 419 8.09 9.08 -5.54
CA GLY A 419 8.90 9.27 -6.75
C GLY A 419 8.19 10.10 -7.82
N ASP A 420 8.97 10.79 -8.66
CA ASP A 420 8.45 11.56 -9.79
C ASP A 420 8.00 10.63 -10.92
N PRO A 421 6.93 10.92 -11.66
CA PRO A 421 6.50 10.09 -12.78
C PRO A 421 7.59 9.87 -13.84
N ALA A 422 7.69 8.64 -14.35
CA ALA A 422 8.69 8.25 -15.35
C ALA A 422 8.68 9.14 -16.62
N LYS A 423 7.52 9.66 -16.99
CA LYS A 423 7.35 10.57 -18.13
C LYS A 423 8.15 11.88 -18.06
N PHE A 424 8.62 12.27 -16.87
CA PHE A 424 9.48 13.45 -16.68
C PHE A 424 10.97 13.15 -16.84
N GLY A 425 11.35 11.86 -16.92
CA GLY A 425 12.73 11.42 -17.08
C GLY A 425 13.23 11.43 -18.53
N ASP A 426 14.42 10.88 -18.70
CA ASP A 426 15.14 10.85 -19.98
C ASP A 426 14.95 9.53 -20.76
N HIS A 427 14.07 8.64 -20.31
CA HIS A 427 13.79 7.35 -20.97
C HIS A 427 12.36 7.29 -21.53
N PRO A 428 12.12 7.74 -22.77
CA PRO A 428 10.81 7.61 -23.41
C PRO A 428 10.33 6.16 -23.44
N GLY A 429 9.11 5.91 -23.02
CA GLY A 429 8.52 4.56 -23.02
C GLY A 429 8.70 3.79 -21.70
N SER A 430 9.45 4.32 -20.73
CA SER A 430 9.42 3.76 -19.37
C SER A 430 8.06 4.03 -18.71
N SER A 431 7.54 3.03 -18.00
CA SER A 431 6.28 3.14 -17.26
C SER A 431 6.54 3.35 -15.77
N SER A 432 5.66 4.11 -15.11
CA SER A 432 5.63 4.16 -13.65
C SER A 432 4.78 3.01 -13.13
N VAL A 433 5.28 2.27 -12.14
CA VAL A 433 4.60 1.08 -11.57
C VAL A 433 3.57 1.49 -10.52
N TYR A 434 4.02 2.16 -9.45
CA TYR A 434 3.17 2.66 -8.36
C TYR A 434 2.16 1.63 -7.80
N ASP A 435 2.58 0.37 -7.58
CA ASP A 435 1.76 -0.62 -6.87
C ASP A 435 1.36 -0.13 -5.46
N VAL A 436 2.18 0.74 -4.88
CA VAL A 436 1.96 1.36 -3.57
C VAL A 436 2.39 2.83 -3.60
N ASN A 437 1.85 3.63 -2.68
CA ASN A 437 2.34 4.98 -2.40
C ASN A 437 3.34 4.99 -1.23
N SER A 438 3.91 6.16 -0.91
CA SER A 438 4.93 6.27 0.14
C SER A 438 4.43 5.86 1.53
N VAL A 439 3.16 6.10 1.88
CA VAL A 439 2.59 5.71 3.18
C VAL A 439 2.43 4.20 3.25
N GLN A 440 1.88 3.58 2.21
CA GLN A 440 1.76 2.11 2.13
C GLN A 440 3.14 1.43 2.13
N LEU A 441 4.14 2.02 1.46
CA LEU A 441 5.52 1.53 1.54
C LEU A 441 6.07 1.59 2.97
N MET A 442 5.76 2.66 3.72
CA MET A 442 6.14 2.77 5.13
C MET A 442 5.46 1.70 6.00
N GLU A 443 4.20 1.37 5.74
CA GLU A 443 3.49 0.28 6.42
C GLU A 443 4.13 -1.09 6.13
N ILE A 444 4.53 -1.34 4.87
CA ILE A 444 5.29 -2.55 4.48
C ILE A 444 6.61 -2.64 5.27
N ILE A 445 7.37 -1.55 5.33
CA ILE A 445 8.62 -1.49 6.08
C ILE A 445 8.38 -1.74 7.58
N SER A 446 7.31 -1.17 8.13
CA SER A 446 6.90 -1.42 9.51
C SER A 446 6.53 -2.90 9.74
N GLY A 447 5.94 -3.56 8.74
CA GLY A 447 5.69 -4.99 8.72
C GLY A 447 6.99 -5.80 8.74
N LEU A 448 7.96 -5.45 7.89
CA LEU A 448 9.28 -6.09 7.85
C LEU A 448 10.04 -5.91 9.18
N ASN A 449 9.95 -4.75 9.81
CA ASN A 449 10.51 -4.50 11.14
C ASN A 449 9.83 -5.33 12.24
N LYS A 450 8.63 -5.84 12.01
CA LYS A 450 7.92 -6.80 12.88
C LYS A 450 8.18 -8.26 12.47
N GLY A 451 8.93 -8.51 11.41
CA GLY A 451 9.26 -9.84 10.89
C GLY A 451 8.27 -10.43 9.90
N TYR A 452 7.43 -9.62 9.26
CA TYR A 452 6.43 -10.07 8.28
C TYR A 452 6.55 -9.31 6.96
N ASN A 453 6.44 -10.02 5.84
CA ASN A 453 6.32 -9.40 4.53
C ASN A 453 4.88 -8.92 4.26
N PHE A 454 4.65 -8.25 3.13
CA PHE A 454 3.32 -7.74 2.75
C PHE A 454 2.23 -8.83 2.67
N ALA A 455 2.59 -10.05 2.30
CA ALA A 455 1.66 -11.19 2.27
C ALA A 455 1.40 -11.80 3.65
N GLY A 456 1.89 -11.19 4.74
CA GLY A 456 1.75 -11.68 6.11
C GLY A 456 2.63 -12.90 6.43
N LYS A 457 3.57 -13.28 5.55
CA LYS A 457 4.50 -14.40 5.80
C LYS A 457 5.64 -13.95 6.70
N ASN A 458 5.96 -14.80 7.69
CA ASN A 458 7.11 -14.58 8.56
C ASN A 458 8.43 -14.68 7.78
N ILE A 459 9.30 -13.67 7.90
CA ILE A 459 10.61 -13.59 7.26
C ILE A 459 11.76 -14.11 8.16
N LYS A 460 11.43 -14.72 9.30
CA LYS A 460 12.30 -15.26 10.34
C LYS A 460 13.04 -14.21 11.15
N TYR A 461 13.71 -13.29 10.52
CA TYR A 461 14.48 -12.24 11.18
C TYR A 461 13.85 -10.88 10.86
N PRO A 462 13.33 -10.13 11.87
CA PRO A 462 12.82 -8.79 11.63
C PRO A 462 13.95 -7.87 11.14
N THR A 463 13.59 -6.92 10.30
CA THR A 463 14.49 -5.82 9.95
C THR A 463 14.54 -4.78 11.06
N ASP A 464 15.51 -3.88 11.02
CA ASP A 464 15.69 -2.81 12.00
C ASP A 464 15.78 -1.43 11.34
N PHE A 465 14.98 -1.20 10.32
CA PHE A 465 14.97 0.05 9.59
C PHE A 465 14.60 1.25 10.46
N VAL A 466 15.44 2.27 10.38
CA VAL A 466 15.17 3.62 10.86
C VAL A 466 14.61 4.40 9.69
N MET A 467 13.31 4.58 9.69
CA MET A 467 12.56 5.10 8.57
C MET A 467 12.29 6.58 8.72
N GLY A 468 12.68 7.36 7.70
CA GLY A 468 12.32 8.78 7.60
C GLY A 468 11.10 9.03 6.74
N CYS A 469 10.66 10.28 6.72
CA CYS A 469 9.67 10.75 5.76
C CYS A 469 9.97 12.17 5.27
N THR A 470 9.39 12.54 4.14
CA THR A 470 9.53 13.88 3.58
C THR A 470 8.44 14.83 4.02
N PHE A 471 8.79 16.12 4.17
CA PHE A 471 7.87 17.21 4.44
C PHE A 471 8.22 18.43 3.57
N ASN A 472 7.21 19.07 2.98
CA ASN A 472 7.40 20.30 2.20
C ASN A 472 6.83 21.51 2.96
N PRO A 473 7.66 22.31 3.63
CA PRO A 473 7.23 23.50 4.34
C PRO A 473 6.83 24.66 3.40
N ASN A 474 7.25 24.64 2.12
CA ASN A 474 6.96 25.66 1.12
C ASN A 474 5.59 25.50 0.44
N ALA A 475 4.82 24.46 0.80
CA ALA A 475 3.54 24.19 0.14
C ALA A 475 2.50 25.28 0.42
N LYS A 476 1.70 25.65 -0.59
CA LYS A 476 0.62 26.65 -0.47
C LYS A 476 -0.40 26.28 0.61
N ASN A 477 -0.70 24.99 0.78
CA ASN A 477 -1.58 24.49 1.83
C ASN A 477 -0.76 23.72 2.87
N LEU A 478 -0.26 24.44 3.87
CA LEU A 478 0.56 23.86 4.93
C LEU A 478 -0.24 22.91 5.83
N ASP A 479 -1.54 23.17 6.05
CA ASP A 479 -2.39 22.29 6.88
C ASP A 479 -2.52 20.90 6.27
N ALA A 480 -2.72 20.81 4.97
CA ALA A 480 -2.73 19.54 4.26
C ALA A 480 -1.38 18.80 4.36
N GLN A 481 -0.25 19.53 4.33
CA GLN A 481 1.07 18.93 4.53
C GLN A 481 1.28 18.42 5.95
N ILE A 482 0.80 19.14 6.96
CA ILE A 482 0.84 18.71 8.36
C ILE A 482 0.01 17.43 8.55
N ALA A 483 -1.22 17.39 8.05
CA ALA A 483 -2.05 16.18 8.11
C ALA A 483 -1.41 14.99 7.38
N ARG A 484 -0.71 15.23 6.26
CA ARG A 484 0.07 14.19 5.56
C ARG A 484 1.27 13.72 6.38
N LEU A 485 1.98 14.65 7.05
CA LEU A 485 3.09 14.34 7.94
C LEU A 485 2.63 13.47 9.11
N GLU A 486 1.50 13.80 9.72
CA GLU A 486 0.88 13.02 10.81
C GLU A 486 0.64 11.56 10.38
N ARG A 487 0.04 11.34 9.19
CA ARG A 487 -0.16 9.99 8.63
C ARG A 487 1.16 9.23 8.43
N LYS A 488 2.21 9.90 7.94
CA LYS A 488 3.53 9.30 7.75
C LYS A 488 4.17 8.91 9.09
N ILE A 489 4.02 9.74 10.12
CA ILE A 489 4.50 9.43 11.47
C ILE A 489 3.73 8.24 12.05
N ALA A 490 2.40 8.20 11.88
CA ALA A 490 1.58 7.05 12.28
C ALA A 490 1.97 5.76 11.56
N ALA A 491 2.38 5.83 10.29
CA ALA A 491 2.90 4.69 9.52
C ALA A 491 4.32 4.24 9.95
N GLY A 492 4.99 4.96 10.86
CA GLY A 492 6.23 4.55 11.48
C GLY A 492 7.46 5.42 11.18
N ALA A 493 7.29 6.63 10.62
CA ALA A 493 8.41 7.56 10.46
C ALA A 493 8.98 7.97 11.81
N ARG A 494 10.31 7.94 11.92
CA ARG A 494 11.06 8.27 13.13
C ARG A 494 11.91 9.53 13.00
N TYR A 495 12.07 10.06 11.80
CA TYR A 495 12.66 11.36 11.52
C TYR A 495 12.03 11.96 10.24
N VAL A 496 12.18 13.26 10.08
CA VAL A 496 11.63 14.00 8.93
C VAL A 496 12.76 14.69 8.18
N MET A 497 12.76 14.64 6.85
CA MET A 497 13.61 15.45 5.98
C MET A 497 12.75 16.43 5.20
N THR A 498 13.13 17.72 5.20
CA THR A 498 12.33 18.73 4.53
C THR A 498 12.82 19.04 3.12
N GLN A 499 11.95 19.58 2.30
CA GLN A 499 12.38 20.35 1.12
C GLN A 499 13.22 21.56 1.58
N PRO A 500 14.13 22.10 0.72
CA PRO A 500 15.00 23.20 1.10
C PRO A 500 14.22 24.43 1.54
N VAL A 501 14.72 25.06 2.61
CA VAL A 501 14.19 26.29 3.17
C VAL A 501 15.20 27.40 2.97
N PHE A 502 14.72 28.58 2.56
CA PHE A 502 15.55 29.78 2.37
C PHE A 502 15.13 30.93 3.29
N ASP A 503 14.01 30.79 3.98
CA ASP A 503 13.41 31.82 4.84
C ASP A 503 13.50 31.43 6.31
N GLN A 504 14.13 32.28 7.13
CA GLN A 504 14.25 32.09 8.59
C GLN A 504 12.87 32.16 9.29
N ILE A 505 11.93 32.95 8.76
CA ILE A 505 10.57 33.02 9.30
C ILE A 505 9.85 31.71 9.12
N LEU A 506 10.02 31.08 7.93
CA LEU A 506 9.46 29.77 7.65
C LEU A 506 10.03 28.68 8.56
N VAL A 507 11.31 28.73 8.92
CA VAL A 507 11.95 27.81 9.89
C VAL A 507 11.23 27.86 11.24
N LYS A 508 10.98 29.06 11.76
CA LYS A 508 10.24 29.27 13.02
C LYS A 508 8.79 28.78 12.93
N GLN A 509 8.10 29.11 11.86
CA GLN A 509 6.72 28.64 11.63
C GLN A 509 6.65 27.11 11.56
N MET A 510 7.57 26.48 10.86
CA MET A 510 7.69 25.03 10.76
C MET A 510 7.86 24.41 12.16
N HIS A 511 8.75 24.95 13.00
CA HIS A 511 8.94 24.47 14.37
C HIS A 511 7.64 24.54 15.18
N ILE A 512 6.96 25.68 15.18
CA ILE A 512 5.70 25.88 15.92
C ILE A 512 4.65 24.84 15.49
N ARG A 513 4.56 24.56 14.20
CA ARG A 513 3.55 23.68 13.61
C ARG A 513 3.87 22.17 13.76
N THR A 514 5.13 21.81 14.04
CA THR A 514 5.56 20.40 14.04
C THR A 514 6.07 19.90 15.39
N LYS A 515 6.41 20.78 16.33
CA LYS A 515 7.00 20.40 17.64
C LYS A 515 6.17 19.39 18.43
N HIS A 516 4.86 19.38 18.26
CA HIS A 516 3.95 18.48 18.97
C HIS A 516 4.07 17.00 18.53
N PHE A 517 4.64 16.74 17.36
CA PHE A 517 4.86 15.37 16.90
C PHE A 517 5.97 14.62 17.65
N GLY A 518 6.89 15.33 18.30
CA GLY A 518 8.01 14.72 19.02
C GLY A 518 9.00 13.95 18.15
N VAL A 519 8.97 14.17 16.83
CA VAL A 519 9.85 13.50 15.85
C VAL A 519 10.90 14.51 15.37
N PRO A 520 12.21 14.18 15.39
CA PRO A 520 13.26 15.08 14.94
C PRO A 520 13.15 15.41 13.46
N ILE A 521 13.45 16.66 13.12
CA ILE A 521 13.41 17.17 11.76
C ILE A 521 14.80 17.59 11.32
N LEU A 522 15.24 17.06 10.20
CA LEU A 522 16.43 17.46 9.46
C LEU A 522 16.00 18.47 8.39
N THR A 523 16.27 19.73 8.64
CA THR A 523 15.84 20.80 7.75
C THR A 523 16.75 20.92 6.55
N GLY A 524 16.18 20.91 5.34
CA GLY A 524 16.89 21.01 4.08
C GLY A 524 17.49 22.41 3.87
N VAL A 525 18.79 22.49 3.60
CA VAL A 525 19.49 23.70 3.21
C VAL A 525 20.21 23.47 1.90
N TRP A 526 19.97 24.33 0.93
CA TRP A 526 20.54 24.26 -0.41
C TRP A 526 21.39 25.52 -0.68
N PRO A 527 22.72 25.42 -0.73
CA PRO A 527 23.57 26.54 -1.08
C PRO A 527 23.37 26.94 -2.55
N LEU A 528 23.06 28.21 -2.78
CA LEU A 528 22.90 28.76 -4.12
C LEU A 528 24.25 28.99 -4.78
N LEU A 529 24.39 28.73 -6.09
CA LEU A 529 25.67 28.89 -6.80
C LEU A 529 25.75 30.19 -7.63
N ASN A 530 24.62 30.68 -8.12
CA ASN A 530 24.55 31.91 -8.94
C ASN A 530 23.08 32.35 -9.13
N GLY A 531 22.89 33.55 -9.71
CA GLY A 531 21.56 34.09 -9.93
C GLY A 531 20.70 33.26 -10.90
N LYS A 532 21.29 32.70 -11.97
CA LYS A 532 20.55 31.85 -12.94
C LYS A 532 20.01 30.60 -12.31
N GLN A 533 20.81 29.90 -11.48
CA GLN A 533 20.37 28.75 -10.73
C GLN A 533 19.25 29.11 -9.72
N THR A 534 19.36 30.27 -9.09
CA THR A 534 18.36 30.75 -8.12
C THR A 534 16.99 30.90 -8.78
N GLU A 535 16.93 31.53 -9.96
CA GLU A 535 15.70 31.67 -10.73
C GLU A 535 15.18 30.32 -11.24
N PHE A 536 16.06 29.44 -11.73
CA PHE A 536 15.70 28.08 -12.13
C PHE A 536 15.04 27.31 -10.98
N LEU A 537 15.64 27.31 -9.78
CA LEU A 537 15.09 26.63 -8.61
C LEU A 537 13.72 27.18 -8.23
N HIS A 538 13.52 28.49 -8.28
CA HIS A 538 12.27 29.13 -7.92
C HIS A 538 11.14 28.85 -8.92
N HIS A 539 11.43 28.87 -10.22
CA HIS A 539 10.41 28.83 -11.27
C HIS A 539 10.19 27.44 -11.87
N GLU A 540 11.20 26.58 -11.88
CA GLU A 540 11.15 25.32 -12.62
C GLU A 540 11.19 24.10 -11.72
N VAL A 541 11.67 24.21 -10.46
CA VAL A 541 11.74 23.06 -9.55
C VAL A 541 10.51 23.03 -8.64
N PRO A 542 9.61 22.04 -8.78
CA PRO A 542 8.41 21.95 -7.96
C PRO A 542 8.71 21.88 -6.46
N GLY A 543 8.02 22.69 -5.67
CA GLY A 543 8.13 22.66 -4.20
C GLY A 543 9.29 23.46 -3.62
N ILE A 544 10.08 24.13 -4.43
CA ILE A 544 11.13 25.07 -4.00
C ILE A 544 10.63 26.50 -4.20
N ILE A 545 10.72 27.29 -3.13
CA ILE A 545 10.41 28.73 -3.16
C ILE A 545 11.60 29.48 -2.62
N VAL A 546 12.20 30.36 -3.44
CA VAL A 546 13.27 31.26 -3.02
C VAL A 546 12.65 32.66 -2.83
N PRO A 547 12.72 33.27 -1.62
CA PRO A 547 12.19 34.61 -1.35
C PRO A 547 12.79 35.69 -2.24
N ASP A 548 12.01 36.73 -2.55
CA ASP A 548 12.43 37.81 -3.44
C ASP A 548 13.69 38.56 -2.95
N GLU A 549 13.86 38.69 -1.63
CA GLU A 549 15.05 39.29 -1.05
C GLU A 549 16.31 38.46 -1.40
N ILE A 550 16.25 37.14 -1.30
CA ILE A 550 17.36 36.25 -1.63
C ILE A 550 17.61 36.22 -3.14
N ARG A 551 16.55 36.20 -3.95
CA ARG A 551 16.65 36.31 -5.41
C ARG A 551 17.35 37.62 -5.82
N SER A 552 16.98 38.73 -5.19
CA SER A 552 17.63 40.02 -5.42
C SER A 552 19.10 40.01 -5.01
N ARG A 553 19.43 39.42 -3.88
CA ARG A 553 20.85 39.24 -3.43
C ARG A 553 21.67 38.42 -4.42
N MET A 554 21.07 37.40 -5.05
CA MET A 554 21.74 36.51 -6.01
C MET A 554 21.72 37.07 -7.45
N ALA A 555 20.93 38.09 -7.74
CA ALA A 555 20.77 38.62 -9.09
C ALA A 555 22.12 39.11 -9.67
N GLY A 556 22.42 38.66 -10.91
CA GLY A 556 23.65 39.01 -11.61
C GLY A 556 24.94 38.37 -11.06
N THR A 557 24.88 37.54 -10.02
CA THR A 557 26.05 36.85 -9.47
C THR A 557 26.41 35.62 -10.30
N GLU A 558 27.73 35.42 -10.54
CA GLU A 558 28.26 34.26 -11.26
C GLU A 558 29.60 33.77 -10.63
N GLY A 559 30.03 32.56 -10.97
CA GLY A 559 31.34 31.99 -10.59
C GLY A 559 31.58 32.01 -9.08
N GLN A 560 32.79 32.44 -8.66
CA GLN A 560 33.17 32.47 -7.23
C GLN A 560 32.35 33.48 -6.41
N GLN A 561 31.95 34.60 -7.00
CA GLN A 561 31.13 35.61 -6.31
C GLN A 561 29.75 35.03 -5.96
N GLY A 562 29.10 34.35 -6.92
CA GLY A 562 27.82 33.71 -6.68
C GLY A 562 27.89 32.63 -5.60
N ARG A 563 28.90 31.76 -5.64
CA ARG A 563 29.13 30.74 -4.61
C ARG A 563 29.34 31.32 -3.23
N ARG A 564 30.17 32.34 -3.06
CA ARG A 564 30.39 33.00 -1.77
C ARG A 564 29.10 33.61 -1.23
N GLN A 565 28.36 34.31 -2.08
CA GLN A 565 27.08 34.91 -1.70
C GLN A 565 26.07 33.83 -1.27
N GLY A 566 25.96 32.75 -2.03
CA GLY A 566 25.06 31.63 -1.72
C GLY A 566 25.44 30.89 -0.44
N ILE A 567 26.72 30.73 -0.14
CA ILE A 567 27.21 30.15 1.11
C ILE A 567 26.84 31.03 2.30
N GLU A 568 27.02 32.36 2.21
CA GLU A 568 26.65 33.26 3.32
C GLU A 568 25.12 33.23 3.57
N ILE A 569 24.29 33.21 2.52
CA ILE A 569 22.86 33.00 2.65
C ILE A 569 22.54 31.67 3.35
N ALA A 570 23.20 30.59 2.94
CA ALA A 570 23.00 29.27 3.55
C ALA A 570 23.43 29.23 5.02
N LYS A 571 24.54 29.91 5.40
CA LYS A 571 24.98 30.06 6.79
C LYS A 571 23.96 30.76 7.67
N ASP A 572 23.28 31.80 7.14
CA ASP A 572 22.21 32.49 7.87
C ASP A 572 21.01 31.55 8.12
N VAL A 573 20.64 30.72 7.12
CA VAL A 573 19.59 29.71 7.28
C VAL A 573 20.02 28.62 8.27
N VAL A 574 21.27 28.15 8.20
CA VAL A 574 21.84 27.16 9.14
C VAL A 574 21.70 27.64 10.59
N ARG A 575 22.09 28.90 10.88
CA ARG A 575 21.96 29.45 12.24
C ARG A 575 20.51 29.40 12.72
N ALA A 576 19.56 29.84 11.88
CA ALA A 576 18.14 29.82 12.22
C ALA A 576 17.58 28.39 12.41
N VAL A 577 18.05 27.42 11.62
CA VAL A 577 17.66 26.01 11.77
C VAL A 577 18.12 25.43 13.10
N LEU A 578 19.39 25.66 13.46
CA LEU A 578 19.98 25.09 14.67
C LEU A 578 19.42 25.68 15.99
N GLU A 579 18.68 26.81 15.92
CA GLU A 579 17.92 27.31 17.08
C GLU A 579 16.73 26.40 17.45
N TYR A 580 16.18 25.65 16.48
CA TYR A 580 14.93 24.93 16.66
C TYR A 580 15.02 23.43 16.41
N PHE A 581 15.99 22.96 15.63
CA PHE A 581 16.07 21.58 15.16
C PHE A 581 17.43 20.93 15.47
N PRO A 582 17.46 19.63 15.82
CA PRO A 582 18.68 18.93 16.26
C PRO A 582 19.57 18.48 15.11
N GLY A 583 19.24 18.80 13.87
CA GLY A 583 20.03 18.37 12.73
C GLY A 583 19.68 19.09 11.43
N ILE A 584 20.58 18.94 10.48
CA ILE A 584 20.51 19.62 9.20
C ILE A 584 20.70 18.65 8.04
N TYR A 585 20.01 18.92 6.94
CA TYR A 585 20.13 18.22 5.69
C TYR A 585 20.71 19.16 4.63
N LEU A 586 21.98 18.96 4.27
CA LEU A 586 22.69 19.77 3.30
C LEU A 586 22.57 19.14 1.91
N ILE A 587 21.95 19.84 0.97
CA ILE A 587 21.75 19.39 -0.40
C ILE A 587 22.93 19.85 -1.24
N THR A 588 23.59 18.91 -1.95
CA THR A 588 24.75 19.21 -2.80
C THR A 588 24.30 19.62 -4.21
N PRO A 589 24.46 20.90 -4.60
CA PRO A 589 24.02 21.36 -5.90
C PRO A 589 24.94 20.85 -7.01
N PHE A 590 24.42 20.05 -7.96
CA PHE A 590 25.14 19.63 -9.18
C PHE A 590 26.57 19.12 -8.95
N LEU A 591 26.82 18.34 -7.90
CA LEU A 591 28.13 17.84 -7.47
C LEU A 591 29.14 18.93 -7.04
N ALA A 592 28.69 20.15 -6.71
CA ALA A 592 29.53 21.16 -6.09
C ALA A 592 29.72 20.85 -4.59
N TYR A 593 30.33 19.69 -4.32
CA TYR A 593 30.52 19.15 -2.97
C TYR A 593 31.44 20.03 -2.08
N ASP A 594 32.36 20.79 -2.68
CA ASP A 594 33.19 21.79 -2.01
C ASP A 594 32.33 22.80 -1.22
N THR A 595 31.27 23.28 -1.82
CA THR A 595 30.31 24.20 -1.18
C THR A 595 29.57 23.55 -0.02
N THR A 596 29.14 22.31 -0.18
CA THR A 596 28.45 21.56 0.87
C THR A 596 29.42 21.19 2.01
N ALA A 597 30.65 20.84 1.70
CA ALA A 597 31.71 20.56 2.68
C ALA A 597 32.00 21.80 3.55
N GLU A 598 32.11 23.00 2.95
CA GLU A 598 32.26 24.25 3.71
C GLU A 598 31.11 24.49 4.68
N LEU A 599 29.87 24.21 4.28
CA LEU A 599 28.71 24.33 5.16
C LEU A 599 28.70 23.26 6.26
N ALA A 600 29.09 22.02 5.95
CA ALA A 600 29.20 20.97 6.97
C ALA A 600 30.23 21.34 8.06
N GLN A 601 31.40 21.82 7.68
CA GLN A 601 32.41 22.34 8.60
C GLN A 601 31.88 23.53 9.40
N PHE A 602 31.13 24.43 8.75
CA PHE A 602 30.51 25.56 9.46
C PHE A 602 29.53 25.09 10.55
N VAL A 603 28.69 24.10 10.26
CA VAL A 603 27.78 23.51 11.27
C VAL A 603 28.59 22.93 12.43
N ARG A 604 29.66 22.18 12.15
CA ARG A 604 30.53 21.61 13.21
C ARG A 604 31.19 22.65 14.09
N ASN A 605 31.52 23.80 13.54
CA ASN A 605 32.13 24.92 14.30
C ASN A 605 31.10 25.69 15.16
N LEU A 606 29.79 25.51 14.91
CA LEU A 606 28.70 26.07 15.73
C LEU A 606 28.26 25.13 16.85
N SER A 607 28.49 23.84 16.68
CA SER A 607 28.12 22.77 17.64
C SER A 607 29.26 22.52 18.61
#